data_60c307c35908e82a59318c112c98e3dd
#
_entry.id   60c307c35908e82a59318c112c98e3dd
#
_cell.length_a   1.000
_cell.length_b   1.000
_cell.length_c   1.000
_cell.angle_alpha   90.00
_cell.angle_beta   90.00
_cell.angle_gamma   90.00
#
_symmetry.space_group_name_H-M   'P 1'
#
loop_
_entity.id
_entity.type
_entity.pdbx_description
1 polymer ?
#
loop_
_entity_poly.entity_id
_entity_poly.type
_entity_poly.pdbx_seq_one_letter_code
_entity_poly.pdbx_strand_id
1 'polypeptide(L)'
;MNKRLCFIGWLAALLLFASCQPKTDLDKIDALKKQVNKDVKALNDLNANTIIQLEKDFVACDSLLQFLPEEDLDDAFQKLQLVNAYIQQFKDQCPEMQAEMDSTLVRLDLLRTDAATHYLADSLVATYLEDETRQVELLSNQVEYFKDRLGNCRKDLNAFKKK
;
A
#
# COMPACT_ATOMS: atom_id res chain seq x y z
N MET A 1 11.17 58.88 -17.20
CA MET A 1 11.66 57.49 -17.27
C MET A 1 11.20 56.74 -16.03
N ASN A 2 10.46 55.66 -16.25
CA ASN A 2 9.46 55.06 -15.35
C ASN A 2 9.98 54.37 -14.09
N LYS A 3 9.90 55.07 -12.94
CA LYS A 3 10.10 54.43 -11.61
C LYS A 3 8.92 53.59 -11.15
N ARG A 4 7.83 53.51 -11.90
CA ARG A 4 6.59 52.74 -11.53
C ARG A 4 6.62 51.28 -11.97
N LEU A 5 7.48 50.88 -12.90
CA LEU A 5 7.55 49.45 -13.35
C LEU A 5 8.36 48.54 -12.42
N CYS A 6 9.30 49.03 -11.62
CA CYS A 6 10.08 48.22 -10.70
C CYS A 6 9.29 47.76 -9.47
N PHE A 7 8.24 48.49 -9.06
CA PHE A 7 7.46 48.14 -7.87
C PHE A 7 6.50 46.95 -8.08
N ILE A 8 6.01 46.75 -9.30
CA ILE A 8 5.06 45.68 -9.65
C ILE A 8 5.82 44.34 -9.73
N GLY A 9 7.08 44.35 -10.18
CA GLY A 9 7.92 43.14 -10.23
C GLY A 9 8.28 42.58 -8.84
N TRP A 10 8.44 43.45 -7.85
CA TRP A 10 8.77 43.05 -6.47
C TRP A 10 7.58 42.48 -5.72
N LEU A 11 6.36 42.98 -6.00
CA LEU A 11 5.15 42.45 -5.37
C LEU A 11 4.76 41.08 -5.91
N ALA A 12 5.02 40.80 -7.20
CA ALA A 12 4.78 39.48 -7.81
C ALA A 12 5.77 38.40 -7.32
N ALA A 13 7.04 38.78 -7.02
CA ALA A 13 8.03 37.84 -6.47
C ALA A 13 7.71 37.44 -5.03
N LEU A 14 7.07 38.29 -4.23
CA LEU A 14 6.67 37.99 -2.85
C LEU A 14 5.50 36.99 -2.76
N LEU A 15 4.65 36.92 -3.80
CA LEU A 15 3.52 35.98 -3.85
C LEU A 15 3.93 34.56 -4.21
N LEU A 16 5.13 34.34 -4.78
CA LEU A 16 5.63 33.01 -5.13
C LEU A 16 6.27 32.25 -3.95
N PHE A 17 6.56 32.92 -2.84
CA PHE A 17 7.10 32.27 -1.62
C PHE A 17 6.02 31.82 -0.64
N ALA A 18 4.73 32.06 -0.92
CA ALA A 18 3.64 31.74 0.01
C ALA A 18 3.09 30.31 -0.11
N SER A 19 3.71 29.40 -0.91
CA SER A 19 3.08 28.11 -1.18
C SER A 19 3.78 26.88 -0.54
N CYS A 20 4.80 27.07 0.29
CA CYS A 20 5.35 25.99 1.11
C CYS A 20 5.23 26.33 2.60
N GLN A 21 4.01 26.38 3.11
CA GLN A 21 3.85 26.26 4.56
C GLN A 21 4.32 24.84 4.97
N PRO A 22 5.21 24.69 5.96
CA PRO A 22 5.52 23.37 6.49
C PRO A 22 4.20 22.74 6.95
N LYS A 23 3.92 21.51 6.49
CA LYS A 23 2.74 20.76 6.93
C LYS A 23 2.74 20.69 8.44
N THR A 24 1.63 21.04 9.06
CA THR A 24 1.45 20.87 10.51
C THR A 24 1.47 19.37 10.85
N ASP A 25 1.72 19.02 12.10
CA ASP A 25 1.70 17.62 12.51
C ASP A 25 0.30 17.01 12.32
N LEU A 26 -0.77 17.81 12.48
CA LEU A 26 -2.14 17.40 12.15
C LEU A 26 -2.30 17.04 10.67
N ASP A 27 -1.73 17.82 9.75
CA ASP A 27 -1.77 17.51 8.31
C ASP A 27 -1.02 16.22 7.98
N LYS A 28 0.09 15.95 8.68
CA LYS A 28 0.86 14.71 8.51
C LYS A 28 0.08 13.50 9.01
N ILE A 29 -0.54 13.60 10.20
CA ILE A 29 -1.38 12.55 10.76
C ILE A 29 -2.56 12.24 9.82
N ASP A 30 -3.25 13.26 9.31
CA ASP A 30 -4.37 13.09 8.38
C ASP A 30 -3.91 12.46 7.05
N ALA A 31 -2.69 12.77 6.58
CA ALA A 31 -2.09 12.11 5.41
C ALA A 31 -1.79 10.63 5.66
N LEU A 32 -1.24 10.27 6.82
CA LEU A 32 -1.01 8.87 7.21
C LEU A 32 -2.32 8.09 7.30
N LYS A 33 -3.36 8.64 7.94
CA LYS A 33 -4.70 8.02 7.99
C LYS A 33 -5.26 7.76 6.60
N LYS A 34 -5.11 8.72 5.69
CA LYS A 34 -5.54 8.56 4.30
C LYS A 34 -4.77 7.44 3.59
N GLN A 35 -3.46 7.32 3.84
CA GLN A 35 -2.64 6.24 3.29
C GLN A 35 -3.10 4.88 3.83
N VAL A 36 -3.24 4.71 5.14
CA VAL A 36 -3.72 3.44 5.74
C VAL A 36 -5.09 3.05 5.17
N ASN A 37 -6.05 3.98 5.06
CA ASN A 37 -7.35 3.69 4.48
C ASN A 37 -7.27 3.26 2.99
N LYS A 38 -6.32 3.79 2.24
CA LYS A 38 -6.05 3.37 0.87
C LYS A 38 -5.50 1.93 0.85
N ASP A 39 -4.61 1.60 1.78
CA ASP A 39 -3.99 0.28 1.88
C ASP A 39 -4.99 -0.78 2.37
N VAL A 40 -5.86 -0.45 3.33
CA VAL A 40 -7.00 -1.30 3.73
C VAL A 40 -7.89 -1.63 2.53
N LYS A 41 -8.21 -0.63 1.70
CA LYS A 41 -9.01 -0.88 0.50
C LYS A 41 -8.27 -1.78 -0.49
N ALA A 42 -6.99 -1.54 -0.72
CA ALA A 42 -6.19 -2.37 -1.62
C ALA A 42 -6.08 -3.81 -1.11
N LEU A 43 -5.86 -4.01 0.19
CA LEU A 43 -5.82 -5.33 0.82
C LEU A 43 -7.14 -6.09 0.68
N ASN A 44 -8.26 -5.39 0.90
CA ASN A 44 -9.60 -5.97 0.72
C ASN A 44 -9.88 -6.35 -0.74
N ASP A 45 -9.46 -5.52 -1.70
CA ASP A 45 -9.59 -5.82 -3.14
C ASP A 45 -8.74 -7.04 -3.53
N LEU A 46 -7.53 -7.20 -2.98
CA LEU A 46 -6.71 -8.40 -3.17
C LEU A 46 -7.40 -9.64 -2.62
N ASN A 47 -7.92 -9.58 -1.41
CA ASN A 47 -8.57 -10.72 -0.75
C ASN A 47 -9.89 -11.11 -1.44
N ALA A 48 -10.78 -10.15 -1.69
CA ALA A 48 -12.12 -10.42 -2.21
C ALA A 48 -12.14 -10.81 -3.71
N ASN A 49 -11.25 -10.22 -4.51
CA ASN A 49 -11.32 -10.35 -5.97
C ASN A 49 -10.12 -11.12 -6.54
N THR A 50 -8.90 -10.76 -6.12
CA THR A 50 -7.69 -11.31 -6.73
C THR A 50 -7.47 -12.75 -6.28
N ILE A 51 -7.56 -13.04 -4.99
CA ILE A 51 -7.32 -14.39 -4.45
C ILE A 51 -8.36 -15.38 -4.97
N ILE A 52 -9.65 -15.04 -4.93
CA ILE A 52 -10.71 -15.92 -5.40
C ILE A 52 -10.50 -16.28 -6.89
N GLN A 53 -10.09 -15.31 -7.70
CA GLN A 53 -9.84 -15.57 -9.12
C GLN A 53 -8.58 -16.42 -9.33
N LEU A 54 -7.51 -16.16 -8.56
CA LEU A 54 -6.27 -16.95 -8.64
C LEU A 54 -6.48 -18.40 -8.21
N GLU A 55 -7.27 -18.65 -7.16
CA GLU A 55 -7.62 -20.00 -6.73
C GLU A 55 -8.38 -20.78 -7.81
N LYS A 56 -9.36 -20.14 -8.46
CA LYS A 56 -10.09 -20.74 -9.60
C LYS A 56 -9.16 -21.05 -10.77
N ASP A 57 -8.30 -20.09 -11.12
CA ASP A 57 -7.36 -20.23 -12.22
C ASP A 57 -6.29 -21.29 -11.91
N PHE A 58 -5.85 -21.38 -10.66
CA PHE A 58 -4.92 -22.41 -10.21
C PHE A 58 -5.52 -23.83 -10.38
N VAL A 59 -6.73 -24.05 -9.88
CA VAL A 59 -7.41 -25.35 -10.02
C VAL A 59 -7.58 -25.73 -11.49
N ALA A 60 -7.93 -24.77 -12.34
CA ALA A 60 -8.06 -25.02 -13.78
C ALA A 60 -6.70 -25.41 -14.41
N CYS A 61 -5.60 -24.71 -14.04
CA CYS A 61 -4.27 -25.03 -14.55
C CYS A 61 -3.74 -26.37 -14.01
N ASP A 62 -3.97 -26.69 -12.73
CA ASP A 62 -3.61 -27.97 -12.12
C ASP A 62 -4.25 -29.14 -12.87
N SER A 63 -5.52 -29.00 -13.25
CA SER A 63 -6.24 -30.01 -14.03
C SER A 63 -5.68 -30.19 -15.44
N LEU A 64 -4.94 -29.22 -15.98
CA LEU A 64 -4.30 -29.32 -17.30
C LEU A 64 -2.94 -30.05 -17.27
N LEU A 65 -2.32 -30.22 -16.10
CA LEU A 65 -1.02 -30.89 -15.98
C LEU A 65 -1.01 -32.27 -16.63
N GLN A 66 -2.08 -33.03 -16.46
CA GLN A 66 -2.21 -34.40 -17.02
C GLN A 66 -2.18 -34.47 -18.56
N PHE A 67 -2.31 -33.33 -19.25
CA PHE A 67 -2.31 -33.26 -20.72
C PHE A 67 -1.01 -32.70 -21.27
N LEU A 68 -0.06 -32.29 -20.39
CA LEU A 68 1.22 -31.77 -20.83
C LEU A 68 2.19 -32.88 -21.24
N PRO A 69 3.09 -32.63 -22.21
CA PRO A 69 4.24 -33.48 -22.50
C PRO A 69 5.11 -33.65 -21.25
N GLU A 70 5.75 -34.83 -21.11
CA GLU A 70 6.60 -35.15 -19.96
C GLU A 70 7.74 -34.14 -19.77
N GLU A 71 8.28 -33.62 -20.88
CA GLU A 71 9.34 -32.60 -20.88
C GLU A 71 8.94 -31.23 -20.30
N ASP A 72 7.65 -30.90 -20.32
CA ASP A 72 7.09 -29.62 -19.80
C ASP A 72 6.53 -29.77 -18.36
N LEU A 73 6.32 -30.98 -17.89
CA LEU A 73 5.57 -31.28 -16.66
C LEU A 73 6.25 -30.74 -15.42
N ASP A 74 7.56 -30.94 -15.28
CA ASP A 74 8.31 -30.52 -14.09
C ASP A 74 8.32 -28.98 -13.93
N ASP A 75 8.59 -28.24 -15.01
CA ASP A 75 8.55 -26.76 -14.99
C ASP A 75 7.17 -26.23 -14.66
N ALA A 76 6.13 -26.82 -15.27
CA ALA A 76 4.75 -26.48 -15.02
C ALA A 76 4.34 -26.71 -13.58
N PHE A 77 4.70 -27.87 -13.02
CA PHE A 77 4.40 -28.22 -11.63
C PHE A 77 5.10 -27.29 -10.64
N GLN A 78 6.40 -26.99 -10.83
CA GLN A 78 7.12 -26.05 -9.97
C GLN A 78 6.49 -24.65 -9.98
N LYS A 79 6.07 -24.15 -11.14
CA LYS A 79 5.40 -22.85 -11.26
C LYS A 79 4.06 -22.85 -10.53
N LEU A 80 3.26 -23.89 -10.65
CA LEU A 80 1.99 -24.00 -9.94
C LEU A 80 2.20 -24.11 -8.42
N GLN A 81 3.20 -24.85 -7.96
CA GLN A 81 3.54 -24.89 -6.53
C GLN A 81 3.91 -23.50 -6.00
N LEU A 82 4.70 -22.71 -6.75
CA LEU A 82 5.06 -21.35 -6.35
C LEU A 82 3.84 -20.43 -6.29
N VAL A 83 2.94 -20.52 -7.27
CA VAL A 83 1.66 -19.78 -7.27
C VAL A 83 0.85 -20.12 -6.03
N ASN A 84 0.67 -21.41 -5.72
CA ASN A 84 -0.06 -21.86 -4.53
C ASN A 84 0.60 -21.33 -3.26
N ALA A 85 1.92 -21.39 -3.15
CA ALA A 85 2.64 -20.88 -1.99
C ALA A 85 2.38 -19.38 -1.74
N TYR A 86 2.37 -18.54 -2.77
CA TYR A 86 2.04 -17.12 -2.64
C TYR A 86 0.57 -16.87 -2.27
N ILE A 87 -0.36 -17.66 -2.81
CA ILE A 87 -1.78 -17.59 -2.43
C ILE A 87 -1.94 -17.91 -0.94
N GLN A 88 -1.33 -19.00 -0.46
CA GLN A 88 -1.41 -19.39 0.96
C GLN A 88 -0.73 -18.35 1.86
N GLN A 89 0.48 -17.88 1.51
CA GLN A 89 1.17 -16.84 2.26
C GLN A 89 0.32 -15.58 2.42
N PHE A 90 -0.36 -15.13 1.37
CA PHE A 90 -1.26 -13.99 1.45
C PHE A 90 -2.43 -14.27 2.41
N LYS A 91 -3.07 -15.43 2.27
CA LYS A 91 -4.22 -15.82 3.12
C LYS A 91 -3.85 -15.87 4.60
N ASP A 92 -2.66 -16.34 4.90
CA ASP A 92 -2.17 -16.44 6.29
C ASP A 92 -1.84 -15.06 6.88
N GLN A 93 -1.26 -14.15 6.07
CA GLN A 93 -0.82 -12.83 6.55
C GLN A 93 -1.91 -11.74 6.45
N CYS A 94 -2.90 -11.88 5.58
CA CYS A 94 -3.93 -10.87 5.35
C CYS A 94 -4.71 -10.49 6.63
N PRO A 95 -5.15 -11.42 7.50
CA PRO A 95 -5.85 -11.06 8.73
C PRO A 95 -4.98 -10.26 9.71
N GLU A 96 -3.69 -10.59 9.82
CA GLU A 96 -2.75 -9.87 10.68
C GLU A 96 -2.48 -8.47 10.16
N MET A 97 -2.27 -8.32 8.85
CA MET A 97 -2.13 -7.00 8.21
C MET A 97 -3.37 -6.13 8.42
N GLN A 98 -4.56 -6.71 8.29
CA GLN A 98 -5.82 -5.99 8.54
C GLN A 98 -5.92 -5.51 9.99
N ALA A 99 -5.65 -6.39 10.96
CA ALA A 99 -5.69 -6.05 12.38
C ALA A 99 -4.67 -4.95 12.74
N GLU A 100 -3.47 -4.99 12.15
CA GLU A 100 -2.45 -3.96 12.39
C GLU A 100 -2.84 -2.62 11.75
N MET A 101 -3.45 -2.60 10.55
CA MET A 101 -3.98 -1.39 9.94
C MET A 101 -5.08 -0.76 10.79
N ASP A 102 -6.01 -1.56 11.31
CA ASP A 102 -7.08 -1.10 12.18
C ASP A 102 -6.51 -0.51 13.48
N SER A 103 -5.51 -1.16 14.08
CA SER A 103 -4.80 -0.66 15.27
C SER A 103 -4.05 0.65 14.97
N THR A 104 -3.41 0.76 13.81
CA THR A 104 -2.71 1.98 13.37
C THR A 104 -3.69 3.14 13.20
N LEU A 105 -4.87 2.91 12.62
CA LEU A 105 -5.90 3.96 12.50
C LEU A 105 -6.34 4.47 13.87
N VAL A 106 -6.52 3.59 14.86
CA VAL A 106 -6.88 3.98 16.23
C VAL A 106 -5.76 4.81 16.87
N ARG A 107 -4.48 4.39 16.75
CA ARG A 107 -3.34 5.15 17.28
C ARG A 107 -3.22 6.54 16.65
N LEU A 108 -3.40 6.64 15.33
CA LEU A 108 -3.40 7.91 14.61
C LEU A 108 -4.56 8.83 15.02
N ASP A 109 -5.74 8.28 15.34
CA ASP A 109 -6.87 9.06 15.86
C ASP A 109 -6.60 9.61 17.26
N LEU A 110 -6.00 8.81 18.14
CA LEU A 110 -5.58 9.25 19.47
C LEU A 110 -4.51 10.33 19.36
N LEU A 111 -3.44 10.10 18.57
CA LEU A 111 -2.36 11.06 18.37
C LEU A 111 -2.88 12.39 17.80
N ARG A 112 -3.85 12.33 16.88
CA ARG A 112 -4.50 13.51 16.33
C ARG A 112 -5.25 14.32 17.39
N THR A 113 -5.96 13.62 18.27
CA THR A 113 -6.71 14.26 19.37
C THR A 113 -5.76 14.91 20.34
N ASP A 114 -4.70 14.22 20.74
CA ASP A 114 -3.70 14.72 21.69
C ASP A 114 -2.95 15.94 21.15
N ALA A 115 -2.59 15.91 19.86
CA ALA A 115 -1.96 17.05 19.18
C ALA A 115 -2.92 18.25 19.06
N ALA A 116 -4.20 18.02 18.72
CA ALA A 116 -5.19 19.09 18.58
C ALA A 116 -5.56 19.75 19.91
N THR A 117 -5.52 19.01 21.02
CA THR A 117 -5.85 19.51 22.37
C THR A 117 -4.63 19.97 23.16
N HIS A 118 -3.43 19.88 22.60
CA HIS A 118 -2.15 20.12 23.28
C HIS A 118 -2.01 19.32 24.58
N TYR A 119 -2.60 18.10 24.61
CA TYR A 119 -2.49 17.19 25.75
C TYR A 119 -1.06 16.64 25.89
N LEU A 120 -0.40 16.35 24.77
CA LEU A 120 0.99 15.97 24.71
C LEU A 120 1.87 17.17 24.33
N ALA A 121 3.12 17.18 24.83
CA ALA A 121 4.13 18.13 24.37
C ALA A 121 4.44 17.89 22.88
N ASP A 122 4.69 18.96 22.13
CA ASP A 122 4.96 18.89 20.66
C ASP A 122 6.10 17.93 20.32
N SER A 123 7.15 17.85 21.18
CA SER A 123 8.25 16.90 20.99
C SER A 123 7.82 15.43 21.07
N LEU A 124 6.85 15.10 21.92
CA LEU A 124 6.29 13.75 22.02
C LEU A 124 5.38 13.45 20.84
N VAL A 125 4.57 14.41 20.42
CA VAL A 125 3.76 14.28 19.18
C VAL A 125 4.67 13.98 18.00
N ALA A 126 5.78 14.70 17.84
CA ALA A 126 6.75 14.48 16.76
C ALA A 126 7.36 13.07 16.81
N THR A 127 7.72 12.58 18.01
CA THR A 127 8.28 11.23 18.18
C THR A 127 7.27 10.14 17.80
N TYR A 128 6.05 10.22 18.32
CA TYR A 128 4.99 9.25 17.99
C TYR A 128 4.62 9.30 16.51
N LEU A 129 4.60 10.49 15.92
CA LEU A 129 4.33 10.64 14.48
C LEU A 129 5.42 9.99 13.61
N GLU A 130 6.68 10.05 14.03
CA GLU A 130 7.78 9.36 13.35
C GLU A 130 7.59 7.83 13.43
N ASP A 131 7.23 7.30 14.61
CA ASP A 131 6.99 5.86 14.78
C ASP A 131 5.81 5.37 13.95
N GLU A 132 4.67 6.10 13.96
CA GLU A 132 3.53 5.75 13.13
C GLU A 132 3.81 5.90 11.63
N THR A 133 4.63 6.88 11.23
CA THR A 133 5.06 7.01 9.83
C THR A 133 5.81 5.76 9.38
N ARG A 134 6.76 5.27 10.17
CA ARG A 134 7.52 4.05 9.89
C ARG A 134 6.61 2.82 9.80
N GLN A 135 5.64 2.72 10.72
CA GLN A 135 4.68 1.63 10.72
C GLN A 135 3.79 1.64 9.46
N VAL A 136 3.28 2.80 9.07
CA VAL A 136 2.47 2.95 7.84
C VAL A 136 3.29 2.60 6.60
N GLU A 137 4.56 3.01 6.53
CA GLU A 137 5.45 2.64 5.42
C GLU A 137 5.66 1.11 5.33
N LEU A 138 5.85 0.43 6.46
CA LEU A 138 5.98 -1.03 6.48
C LEU A 138 4.71 -1.72 5.97
N LEU A 139 3.54 -1.31 6.44
CA LEU A 139 2.26 -1.85 6.00
C LEU A 139 2.01 -1.59 4.49
N SER A 140 2.28 -0.39 4.02
CA SER A 140 2.16 -0.05 2.59
C SER A 140 3.07 -0.91 1.72
N ASN A 141 4.32 -1.13 2.15
CA ASN A 141 5.27 -1.99 1.43
C ASN A 141 4.80 -3.46 1.39
N GLN A 142 4.19 -3.97 2.46
CA GLN A 142 3.62 -5.31 2.48
C GLN A 142 2.45 -5.45 1.49
N VAL A 143 1.56 -4.46 1.43
CA VAL A 143 0.44 -4.46 0.45
C VAL A 143 0.97 -4.46 -0.98
N GLU A 144 1.93 -3.58 -1.31
CA GLU A 144 2.52 -3.53 -2.66
C GLU A 144 3.28 -4.83 -2.98
N TYR A 145 3.99 -5.42 -2.02
CA TYR A 145 4.63 -6.74 -2.20
C TYR A 145 3.61 -7.80 -2.64
N PHE A 146 2.49 -7.93 -1.94
CA PHE A 146 1.47 -8.91 -2.31
C PHE A 146 0.79 -8.59 -3.63
N LYS A 147 0.52 -7.33 -3.89
CA LYS A 147 -0.05 -6.89 -5.16
C LYS A 147 0.83 -7.29 -6.34
N ASP A 148 2.14 -7.10 -6.24
CA ASP A 148 3.10 -7.49 -7.27
C ASP A 148 3.21 -9.01 -7.41
N ARG A 149 3.31 -9.74 -6.29
CA ARG A 149 3.41 -11.20 -6.30
C ARG A 149 2.16 -11.86 -6.87
N LEU A 150 0.99 -11.48 -6.41
CA LEU A 150 -0.28 -12.02 -6.92
C LEU A 150 -0.54 -11.59 -8.37
N GLY A 151 -0.09 -10.39 -8.74
CA GLY A 151 -0.10 -9.94 -10.14
C GLY A 151 0.77 -10.81 -11.06
N ASN A 152 1.94 -11.24 -10.60
CA ASN A 152 2.81 -12.16 -11.33
C ASN A 152 2.21 -13.58 -11.38
N CYS A 153 1.66 -14.09 -10.27
CA CYS A 153 0.91 -15.36 -10.29
C CYS A 153 -0.18 -15.38 -11.35
N ARG A 154 -0.93 -14.28 -11.51
CA ARG A 154 -1.95 -14.17 -12.57
C ARG A 154 -1.36 -14.26 -13.97
N LYS A 155 -0.19 -13.63 -14.21
CA LYS A 155 0.50 -13.72 -15.52
C LYS A 155 0.94 -15.15 -15.80
N ASP A 156 1.49 -15.84 -14.80
CA ASP A 156 1.98 -17.21 -14.94
C ASP A 156 0.84 -18.18 -15.24
N LEU A 157 -0.29 -18.08 -14.50
CA LEU A 157 -1.48 -18.89 -14.77
C LEU A 157 -2.10 -18.61 -16.15
N ASN A 158 -2.11 -17.34 -16.58
CA ASN A 158 -2.59 -16.98 -17.91
C ASN A 158 -1.68 -17.48 -19.03
N ALA A 159 -0.36 -17.51 -18.82
CA ALA A 159 0.58 -18.07 -19.76
C ALA A 159 0.42 -19.60 -19.86
N PHE A 160 0.16 -20.25 -18.73
CA PHE A 160 -0.11 -21.69 -18.66
C PHE A 160 -1.34 -22.11 -19.51
N LYS A 161 -2.44 -21.37 -19.39
CA LYS A 161 -3.70 -21.64 -20.13
C LYS A 161 -3.55 -21.50 -21.66
N LYS A 162 -2.49 -20.91 -22.16
CA LYS A 162 -2.27 -20.68 -23.59
C LYS A 162 -1.40 -21.76 -24.25
N LYS A 163 -0.77 -22.63 -23.46
CA LYS A 163 -0.02 -23.78 -23.95
C LYS A 163 -0.94 -24.96 -24.24
#